data_6339b30fbd3b18bddeab2d7e4428e19e
#
_entry.id   6339b30fbd3b18bddeab2d7e4428e19e
#
_cell.length_a   1.000
_cell.length_b   1.000
_cell.length_c   1.000
_cell.angle_alpha   90.00
_cell.angle_beta   90.00
_cell.angle_gamma   90.00
#
_symmetry.space_group_name_H-M   'P 1'
#
loop_
_entity.id
_entity.type
_entity.pdbx_description
1 polymer ?
#
loop_
_entity_poly.entity_id
_entity_poly.type
_entity_poly.pdbx_seq_one_letter_code
_entity_poly.pdbx_strand_id
1 'polypeptide(L)'
;MTLGRVYIVRHGNTFDKGDVNLRVGGKTDLPLSSSGVAQATRLRKAFQDIEFKSVYSSDLKRTKQSAEAIIGAQDYRLADFLTEVDYGPDEGKPESEVIARIGVDALDAWDKTAKPPQGWKVDVEGLRTAWMAFLAGCDRRSNTLVVTSNGVARFLLDVVSSDAEVPLKLRTGSYGIIELHPSGPQLAVWDIRPEP
;
A
#
# COMPACT_ATOMS: atom_id res chain seq x y z
N MET A 1 21.89 -14.12 -13.14
CA MET A 1 20.46 -14.49 -12.99
C MET A 1 19.75 -13.26 -12.47
N THR A 2 18.65 -12.85 -13.08
CA THR A 2 17.89 -11.67 -12.65
C THR A 2 17.20 -11.99 -11.32
N LEU A 3 17.37 -11.11 -10.34
CA LEU A 3 16.73 -11.24 -9.03
C LEU A 3 15.25 -10.88 -9.15
N GLY A 4 14.36 -11.69 -8.59
CA GLY A 4 12.93 -11.39 -8.52
C GLY A 4 12.66 -10.17 -7.64
N ARG A 5 11.66 -9.37 -7.99
CA ARG A 5 11.29 -8.16 -7.27
C ARG A 5 9.79 -8.13 -6.97
N VAL A 6 9.44 -7.62 -5.80
CA VAL A 6 8.06 -7.32 -5.43
C VAL A 6 7.87 -5.82 -5.40
N TYR A 7 7.02 -5.31 -6.27
CA TYR A 7 6.65 -3.90 -6.39
C TYR A 7 5.41 -3.66 -5.54
N ILE A 8 5.55 -2.88 -4.49
CA ILE A 8 4.45 -2.55 -3.57
C ILE A 8 3.94 -1.17 -3.95
N VAL A 9 2.72 -1.11 -4.42
CA VAL A 9 2.06 0.14 -4.83
C VAL A 9 0.97 0.50 -3.84
N ARG A 10 0.97 1.73 -3.35
CA ARG A 10 -0.22 2.29 -2.73
C ARG A 10 -1.15 2.83 -3.81
N HIS A 11 -2.44 2.50 -3.74
CA HIS A 11 -3.47 3.03 -4.62
C HIS A 11 -3.39 4.56 -4.77
N GLY A 12 -3.96 5.09 -5.85
CA GLY A 12 -4.06 6.53 -6.11
C GLY A 12 -4.99 7.26 -5.13
N ASN A 13 -5.04 8.58 -5.22
CA ASN A 13 -5.91 9.42 -4.40
C ASN A 13 -7.39 9.01 -4.54
N THR A 14 -8.13 9.16 -3.43
CA THR A 14 -9.61 9.00 -3.37
C THR A 14 -10.32 10.35 -3.24
N PHE A 15 -9.57 11.42 -3.06
CA PHE A 15 -10.04 12.80 -2.98
C PHE A 15 -9.19 13.70 -3.87
N ASP A 16 -9.81 14.71 -4.47
CA ASP A 16 -9.14 15.76 -5.22
C ASP A 16 -8.91 17.01 -4.34
N LYS A 17 -8.16 17.98 -4.84
CA LYS A 17 -7.90 19.21 -4.12
C LYS A 17 -9.20 19.99 -3.89
N GLY A 18 -9.52 20.25 -2.63
CA GLY A 18 -10.76 20.94 -2.22
C GLY A 18 -11.83 20.02 -1.65
N ASP A 19 -11.71 18.70 -1.84
CA ASP A 19 -12.61 17.75 -1.21
C ASP A 19 -12.35 17.65 0.31
N VAL A 20 -13.37 17.27 1.05
CA VAL A 20 -13.23 16.92 2.46
C VAL A 20 -12.58 15.55 2.57
N ASN A 21 -11.36 15.50 3.09
CA ASN A 21 -10.65 14.25 3.32
C ASN A 21 -11.33 13.44 4.44
N LEU A 22 -11.69 12.21 4.12
CA LEU A 22 -12.23 11.26 5.08
C LEU A 22 -11.16 10.21 5.45
N ARG A 23 -11.31 9.61 6.64
CA ARG A 23 -10.55 8.43 7.04
C ARG A 23 -11.09 7.21 6.30
N VAL A 24 -10.38 6.76 5.26
CA VAL A 24 -10.82 5.69 4.35
C VAL A 24 -10.09 4.41 4.67
N GLY A 25 -10.73 3.53 5.40
CA GLY A 25 -10.20 2.23 5.79
C GLY A 25 -10.81 1.07 5.01
N GLY A 26 -10.77 -0.12 5.62
CA GLY A 26 -11.26 -1.35 5.01
C GLY A 26 -12.78 -1.40 4.83
N LYS A 27 -13.53 -0.61 5.58
CA LYS A 27 -14.98 -0.53 5.52
C LYS A 27 -15.52 0.66 4.72
N THR A 28 -14.62 1.50 4.21
CA THR A 28 -14.97 2.68 3.40
C THR A 28 -14.45 2.45 1.99
N ASP A 29 -15.32 1.96 1.10
CA ASP A 29 -14.92 1.55 -0.25
C ASP A 29 -15.17 2.66 -1.28
N LEU A 30 -14.31 3.66 -1.31
CA LEU A 30 -14.33 4.76 -2.28
C LEU A 30 -13.51 4.41 -3.54
N PRO A 31 -13.95 4.90 -4.72
CA PRO A 31 -13.16 4.79 -5.95
C PRO A 31 -11.98 5.77 -5.95
N LEU A 32 -11.12 5.67 -6.96
CA LEU A 32 -10.13 6.70 -7.26
C LEU A 32 -10.79 8.03 -7.64
N SER A 33 -10.20 9.12 -7.19
CA SER A 33 -10.50 10.47 -7.72
C SER A 33 -9.83 10.69 -9.08
N SER A 34 -10.09 11.82 -9.72
CA SER A 34 -9.44 12.18 -10.99
C SER A 34 -7.92 12.23 -10.86
N SER A 35 -7.40 12.80 -9.77
CA SER A 35 -5.96 12.82 -9.49
C SER A 35 -5.42 11.43 -9.19
N GLY A 36 -6.21 10.55 -8.57
CA GLY A 36 -5.85 9.15 -8.32
C GLY A 36 -5.71 8.34 -9.62
N VAL A 37 -6.62 8.53 -10.58
CA VAL A 37 -6.50 7.93 -11.91
C VAL A 37 -5.24 8.41 -12.63
N ALA A 38 -4.94 9.71 -12.56
CA ALA A 38 -3.72 10.25 -13.14
C ALA A 38 -2.45 9.68 -12.49
N GLN A 39 -2.45 9.45 -11.17
CA GLN A 39 -1.35 8.78 -10.46
C GLN A 39 -1.16 7.34 -10.93
N ALA A 40 -2.23 6.56 -11.08
CA ALA A 40 -2.16 5.19 -11.58
C ALA A 40 -1.66 5.12 -13.04
N THR A 41 -2.05 6.09 -13.87
CA THR A 41 -1.54 6.23 -15.25
C THR A 41 -0.03 6.49 -15.27
N ARG A 42 0.50 7.31 -14.37
CA ARG A 42 1.95 7.53 -14.25
C ARG A 42 2.70 6.28 -13.81
N LEU A 43 2.12 5.51 -12.89
CA LEU A 43 2.68 4.20 -12.50
C LEU A 43 2.74 3.24 -13.70
N ARG A 44 1.68 3.18 -14.52
CA ARG A 44 1.69 2.40 -15.77
C ARG A 44 2.86 2.79 -16.68
N LYS A 45 3.09 4.09 -16.87
CA LYS A 45 4.21 4.58 -17.67
C LYS A 45 5.57 4.21 -17.06
N ALA A 46 5.69 4.34 -15.73
CA ALA A 46 6.92 3.98 -15.01
C ALA A 46 7.24 2.48 -15.08
N PHE A 47 6.21 1.64 -15.22
CA PHE A 47 6.34 0.18 -15.27
C PHE A 47 6.20 -0.41 -16.68
N GLN A 48 6.18 0.41 -17.73
CA GLN A 48 5.90 -0.04 -19.11
C GLN A 48 6.86 -1.13 -19.63
N ASP A 49 8.11 -1.13 -19.15
CA ASP A 49 9.15 -2.07 -19.54
C ASP A 49 9.33 -3.21 -18.50
N ILE A 50 8.43 -3.31 -17.53
CA ILE A 50 8.47 -4.32 -16.47
C ILE A 50 7.39 -5.37 -16.72
N GLU A 51 7.81 -6.61 -16.93
CA GLU A 51 6.89 -7.75 -16.96
C GLU A 51 6.57 -8.21 -15.54
N PHE A 52 5.30 -8.18 -15.17
CA PHE A 52 4.79 -8.74 -13.94
C PHE A 52 4.19 -10.12 -14.18
N LYS A 53 4.83 -11.16 -13.65
CA LYS A 53 4.32 -12.53 -13.76
C LYS A 53 3.14 -12.80 -12.83
N SER A 54 3.07 -12.10 -11.74
CA SER A 54 1.98 -12.18 -10.76
C SER A 54 1.56 -10.79 -10.34
N VAL A 55 0.24 -10.58 -10.21
CA VAL A 55 -0.34 -9.32 -9.74
C VAL A 55 -1.36 -9.62 -8.66
N TYR A 56 -1.30 -8.86 -7.57
CA TYR A 56 -2.20 -8.97 -6.42
C TYR A 56 -2.79 -7.61 -6.07
N SER A 57 -4.05 -7.62 -5.63
CA SER A 57 -4.75 -6.44 -5.12
C SER A 57 -5.64 -6.83 -3.94
N SER A 58 -6.03 -5.87 -3.13
CA SER A 58 -7.19 -6.03 -2.25
C SER A 58 -8.50 -5.91 -3.04
N ASP A 59 -9.63 -6.27 -2.42
CA ASP A 59 -10.96 -6.16 -3.06
C ASP A 59 -11.53 -4.73 -3.06
N LEU A 60 -10.84 -3.75 -2.52
CA LEU A 60 -11.29 -2.35 -2.49
C LEU A 60 -11.26 -1.73 -3.90
N LYS A 61 -12.28 -0.92 -4.24
CA LYS A 61 -12.39 -0.25 -5.56
C LYS A 61 -11.11 0.50 -5.93
N ARG A 62 -10.57 1.30 -5.03
CA ARG A 62 -9.38 2.12 -5.27
C ARG A 62 -8.13 1.31 -5.58
N THR A 63 -7.97 0.14 -4.97
CA THR A 63 -6.82 -0.75 -5.24
C THR A 63 -7.02 -1.50 -6.55
N LYS A 64 -8.21 -2.03 -6.82
CA LYS A 64 -8.55 -2.67 -8.11
C LYS A 64 -8.38 -1.70 -9.27
N GLN A 65 -8.96 -0.51 -9.19
CA GLN A 65 -8.82 0.51 -10.23
C GLN A 65 -7.36 0.93 -10.46
N SER A 66 -6.55 1.01 -9.38
CA SER A 66 -5.12 1.28 -9.53
C SER A 66 -4.40 0.12 -10.21
N ALA A 67 -4.68 -1.14 -9.84
CA ALA A 67 -4.12 -2.32 -10.48
C ALA A 67 -4.47 -2.37 -11.96
N GLU A 68 -5.74 -2.28 -12.31
CA GLU A 68 -6.26 -2.31 -13.67
C GLU A 68 -5.65 -1.18 -14.54
N ALA A 69 -5.52 0.02 -13.99
CA ALA A 69 -4.88 1.12 -14.70
C ALA A 69 -3.39 0.85 -14.99
N ILE A 70 -2.68 0.15 -14.10
CA ILE A 70 -1.25 -0.19 -14.27
C ILE A 70 -1.08 -1.32 -15.29
N ILE A 71 -1.81 -2.44 -15.12
CA ILE A 71 -1.56 -3.68 -15.87
C ILE A 71 -2.40 -3.81 -17.15
N GLY A 72 -3.44 -2.97 -17.32
CA GLY A 72 -4.38 -3.08 -18.45
C GLY A 72 -5.23 -4.34 -18.39
N ALA A 73 -5.16 -5.17 -19.46
CA ALA A 73 -5.99 -6.38 -19.59
C ALA A 73 -5.39 -7.63 -18.91
N GLN A 74 -4.29 -7.50 -18.19
CA GLN A 74 -3.70 -8.64 -17.47
C GLN A 74 -4.56 -8.99 -16.25
N ASP A 75 -4.71 -10.29 -15.97
CA ASP A 75 -5.41 -10.77 -14.79
C ASP A 75 -4.63 -10.50 -13.49
N TYR A 76 -5.37 -10.32 -12.40
CA TYR A 76 -4.81 -10.21 -11.06
C TYR A 76 -5.59 -11.06 -10.04
N ARG A 77 -4.97 -11.33 -8.92
CA ARG A 77 -5.54 -12.11 -7.82
C ARG A 77 -5.90 -11.20 -6.66
N LEU A 78 -7.01 -11.45 -6.02
CA LEU A 78 -7.38 -10.80 -4.76
C LEU A 78 -6.69 -11.50 -3.59
N ALA A 79 -6.22 -10.70 -2.62
CA ALA A 79 -5.63 -11.18 -1.39
C ALA A 79 -6.17 -10.35 -0.21
N ASP A 80 -6.90 -10.99 0.68
CA ASP A 80 -7.65 -10.33 1.76
C ASP A 80 -6.76 -9.52 2.70
N PHE A 81 -5.56 -10.01 3.00
CA PHE A 81 -4.61 -9.32 3.89
C PHE A 81 -4.12 -7.96 3.35
N LEU A 82 -4.30 -7.71 2.04
CA LEU A 82 -3.96 -6.43 1.38
C LEU A 82 -5.03 -5.37 1.59
N THR A 83 -6.19 -5.73 2.16
CA THR A 83 -7.27 -4.79 2.46
C THR A 83 -6.85 -3.84 3.59
N GLU A 84 -7.13 -2.53 3.41
CA GLU A 84 -6.79 -1.51 4.41
C GLU A 84 -7.35 -1.87 5.79
N VAL A 85 -6.66 -1.45 6.84
CA VAL A 85 -7.06 -1.70 8.22
C VAL A 85 -8.43 -1.08 8.52
N ASP A 86 -9.13 -1.63 9.51
CA ASP A 86 -10.41 -1.10 10.00
C ASP A 86 -10.14 0.03 11.01
N TYR A 87 -10.43 1.26 10.62
CA TYR A 87 -10.29 2.43 11.48
C TYR A 87 -11.41 2.55 12.53
N GLY A 88 -12.25 1.51 12.70
CA GLY A 88 -13.27 1.42 13.73
C GLY A 88 -14.25 2.59 13.69
N PRO A 89 -14.37 3.37 14.81
CA PRO A 89 -15.31 4.50 14.88
C PRO A 89 -14.95 5.66 13.95
N ASP A 90 -13.74 5.69 13.38
CA ASP A 90 -13.27 6.76 12.50
C ASP A 90 -13.50 6.46 11.00
N GLU A 91 -13.99 5.27 10.65
CA GLU A 91 -14.31 4.91 9.26
C GLU A 91 -15.26 5.93 8.63
N GLY A 92 -14.85 6.50 7.49
CA GLY A 92 -15.64 7.46 6.74
C GLY A 92 -15.82 8.83 7.41
N LYS A 93 -15.13 9.09 8.52
CA LYS A 93 -15.21 10.37 9.22
C LYS A 93 -14.27 11.40 8.62
N PRO A 94 -14.67 12.70 8.60
CA PRO A 94 -13.75 13.78 8.29
C PRO A 94 -12.50 13.74 9.19
N GLU A 95 -11.34 14.04 8.62
CA GLU A 95 -10.08 14.00 9.37
C GLU A 95 -10.08 14.93 10.59
N SER A 96 -10.81 16.05 10.54
CA SER A 96 -10.99 16.95 11.68
C SER A 96 -11.74 16.29 12.85
N GLU A 97 -12.74 15.45 12.58
CA GLU A 97 -13.47 14.69 13.61
C GLU A 97 -12.58 13.59 14.21
N VAL A 98 -11.78 12.94 13.37
CA VAL A 98 -10.79 11.95 13.83
C VAL A 98 -9.79 12.59 14.79
N ILE A 99 -9.22 13.73 14.41
CA ILE A 99 -8.29 14.50 15.24
C ILE A 99 -8.97 14.91 16.57
N ALA A 100 -10.22 15.37 16.52
CA ALA A 100 -10.95 15.76 17.73
C ALA A 100 -11.18 14.58 18.69
N ARG A 101 -11.33 13.34 18.16
CA ARG A 101 -11.56 12.13 18.95
C ARG A 101 -10.28 11.55 19.57
N ILE A 102 -9.21 11.41 18.78
CA ILE A 102 -8.01 10.68 19.21
C ILE A 102 -6.80 11.56 19.50
N GLY A 103 -6.84 12.83 19.07
CA GLY A 103 -5.74 13.78 19.22
C GLY A 103 -4.67 13.65 18.13
N VAL A 104 -3.91 14.72 17.95
CA VAL A 104 -2.79 14.77 16.97
C VAL A 104 -1.69 13.79 17.35
N ASP A 105 -1.37 13.66 18.65
CA ASP A 105 -0.28 12.78 19.13
C ASP A 105 -0.53 11.31 18.78
N ALA A 106 -1.78 10.85 18.82
CA ALA A 106 -2.12 9.48 18.44
C ALA A 106 -1.96 9.25 16.94
N LEU A 107 -2.30 10.24 16.11
CA LEU A 107 -2.04 10.18 14.65
C LEU A 107 -0.55 10.22 14.33
N ASP A 108 0.20 11.06 15.04
CA ASP A 108 1.66 11.13 14.92
C ASP A 108 2.32 9.81 15.31
N ALA A 109 1.86 9.17 16.40
CA ALA A 109 2.35 7.86 16.81
C ALA A 109 2.03 6.78 15.75
N TRP A 110 0.83 6.82 15.16
CA TRP A 110 0.49 5.94 14.05
C TRP A 110 1.38 6.17 12.82
N ASP A 111 1.61 7.42 12.44
CA ASP A 111 2.42 7.74 11.26
C ASP A 111 3.91 7.42 11.46
N LYS A 112 4.46 7.63 12.67
CA LYS A 112 5.90 7.47 12.96
C LYS A 112 6.27 6.07 13.44
N THR A 113 5.39 5.39 14.18
CA THR A 113 5.72 4.13 14.87
C THR A 113 4.71 3.00 14.60
N ALA A 114 3.73 3.22 13.73
CA ALA A 114 2.63 2.28 13.45
C ALA A 114 1.84 1.85 14.70
N LYS A 115 1.86 2.64 15.78
CA LYS A 115 1.07 2.38 16.99
C LYS A 115 -0.40 2.71 16.72
N PRO A 116 -1.32 1.72 16.73
CA PRO A 116 -2.71 1.97 16.41
C PRO A 116 -3.38 2.87 17.46
N PRO A 117 -4.13 3.92 17.06
CA PRO A 117 -5.00 4.68 17.95
C PRO A 117 -6.08 3.83 18.60
N GLN A 118 -6.58 4.28 19.74
CA GLN A 118 -7.65 3.59 20.44
C GLN A 118 -8.93 3.45 19.59
N GLY A 119 -9.44 2.22 19.51
CA GLY A 119 -10.64 1.87 18.75
C GLY A 119 -10.38 1.44 17.31
N TRP A 120 -9.18 1.63 16.77
CA TRP A 120 -8.80 1.05 15.48
C TRP A 120 -8.52 -0.45 15.63
N LYS A 121 -8.93 -1.22 14.62
CA LYS A 121 -8.76 -2.68 14.60
C LYS A 121 -7.61 -3.02 13.67
N VAL A 122 -6.42 -3.09 14.23
CA VAL A 122 -5.18 -3.39 13.50
C VAL A 122 -4.54 -4.62 14.12
N ASP A 123 -4.59 -5.72 13.40
CA ASP A 123 -3.88 -6.95 13.78
C ASP A 123 -2.43 -6.88 13.26
N VAL A 124 -1.57 -6.23 14.05
CA VAL A 124 -0.17 -5.98 13.67
C VAL A 124 0.59 -7.29 13.42
N GLU A 125 0.44 -8.27 14.31
CA GLU A 125 1.15 -9.56 14.19
C GLU A 125 0.60 -10.41 13.06
N GLY A 126 -0.71 -10.37 12.83
CA GLY A 126 -1.34 -11.01 11.67
C GLY A 126 -0.84 -10.41 10.35
N LEU A 127 -0.71 -9.09 10.26
CA LEU A 127 -0.18 -8.41 9.07
C LEU A 127 1.30 -8.75 8.82
N ARG A 128 2.14 -8.78 9.85
CA ARG A 128 3.55 -9.21 9.75
C ARG A 128 3.65 -10.65 9.26
N THR A 129 2.87 -11.54 9.85
CA THR A 129 2.83 -12.96 9.46
C THR A 129 2.38 -13.14 8.02
N ALA A 130 1.33 -12.40 7.60
CA ALA A 130 0.82 -12.43 6.23
C ALA A 130 1.86 -11.95 5.22
N TRP A 131 2.58 -10.85 5.52
CA TRP A 131 3.66 -10.37 4.65
C TRP A 131 4.82 -11.36 4.57
N MET A 132 5.26 -11.96 5.67
CA MET A 132 6.30 -13.00 5.65
C MET A 132 5.90 -14.19 4.79
N ALA A 133 4.68 -14.71 4.96
CA ALA A 133 4.16 -15.83 4.20
C ALA A 133 4.03 -15.47 2.71
N PHE A 134 3.54 -14.27 2.38
CA PHE A 134 3.43 -13.79 1.01
C PHE A 134 4.79 -13.70 0.32
N LEU A 135 5.79 -13.07 0.94
CA LEU A 135 7.12 -12.94 0.38
C LEU A 135 7.81 -14.29 0.20
N ALA A 136 7.61 -15.23 1.14
CA ALA A 136 8.13 -16.59 1.04
C ALA A 136 7.55 -17.38 -0.15
N GLY A 137 6.29 -17.08 -0.53
CA GLY A 137 5.61 -17.68 -1.68
C GLY A 137 5.91 -17.02 -3.03
N CYS A 138 6.58 -15.87 -3.06
CA CYS A 138 6.93 -15.19 -4.32
C CYS A 138 8.05 -15.90 -5.09
N ASP A 139 7.93 -15.93 -6.41
CA ASP A 139 8.99 -16.47 -7.27
C ASP A 139 10.21 -15.52 -7.27
N ARG A 140 11.35 -16.05 -6.87
CA ARG A 140 12.63 -15.31 -6.77
C ARG A 140 13.28 -14.97 -8.11
N ARG A 141 12.63 -15.28 -9.23
CA ARG A 141 13.15 -15.06 -10.59
C ARG A 141 12.26 -14.18 -11.45
N SER A 142 11.12 -13.74 -10.91
CA SER A 142 10.15 -12.93 -11.65
C SER A 142 9.66 -11.76 -10.81
N ASN A 143 9.07 -10.76 -11.47
CA ASN A 143 8.50 -9.61 -10.78
C ASN A 143 7.04 -9.88 -10.40
N THR A 144 6.69 -9.43 -9.20
CA THR A 144 5.33 -9.44 -8.65
C THR A 144 4.90 -8.00 -8.39
N LEU A 145 3.68 -7.65 -8.81
CA LEU A 145 3.03 -6.38 -8.47
C LEU A 145 2.03 -6.62 -7.33
N VAL A 146 2.05 -5.76 -6.34
CA VAL A 146 1.09 -5.74 -5.23
C VAL A 146 0.50 -4.34 -5.11
N VAL A 147 -0.83 -4.22 -5.21
CA VAL A 147 -1.53 -2.95 -5.00
C VAL A 147 -2.32 -3.03 -3.71
N THR A 148 -1.99 -2.16 -2.77
CA THR A 148 -2.55 -2.15 -1.41
C THR A 148 -2.74 -0.73 -0.87
N SER A 149 -2.94 -0.61 0.42
CA SER A 149 -3.15 0.63 1.16
C SER A 149 -2.03 0.87 2.18
N ASN A 150 -1.92 2.11 2.68
CA ASN A 150 -0.82 2.51 3.54
C ASN A 150 -0.81 1.82 4.92
N GLY A 151 -1.98 1.58 5.50
CA GLY A 151 -2.07 0.93 6.82
C GLY A 151 -1.58 -0.52 6.81
N VAL A 152 -1.62 -1.18 5.63
CA VAL A 152 -1.09 -2.53 5.42
C VAL A 152 0.36 -2.50 4.95
N ALA A 153 0.69 -1.64 3.99
CA ALA A 153 2.03 -1.57 3.39
C ALA A 153 3.13 -1.28 4.41
N ARG A 154 2.86 -0.45 5.44
CA ARG A 154 3.85 -0.08 6.46
C ARG A 154 4.42 -1.27 7.24
N PHE A 155 3.60 -2.31 7.48
CA PHE A 155 4.03 -3.50 8.22
C PHE A 155 4.91 -4.45 7.40
N LEU A 156 5.01 -4.25 6.09
CA LEU A 156 6.01 -4.93 5.28
C LEU A 156 7.44 -4.53 5.70
N LEU A 157 7.65 -3.28 6.11
CA LEU A 157 8.97 -2.78 6.53
C LEU A 157 9.49 -3.49 7.80
N ASP A 158 8.61 -4.07 8.60
CA ASP A 158 8.98 -4.83 9.80
C ASP A 158 9.55 -6.23 9.48
N VAL A 159 9.34 -6.72 8.23
CA VAL A 159 9.67 -8.10 7.83
C VAL A 159 10.70 -8.19 6.70
N VAL A 160 11.24 -7.07 6.28
CA VAL A 160 12.31 -6.99 5.28
C VAL A 160 13.54 -6.35 5.89
N SER A 161 14.73 -6.74 5.42
CA SER A 161 15.96 -6.02 5.80
C SER A 161 16.06 -4.71 5.04
N SER A 162 16.66 -3.69 5.67
CA SER A 162 16.91 -2.38 5.05
C SER A 162 18.25 -1.84 5.54
N ASP A 163 19.04 -1.29 4.60
CA ASP A 163 20.29 -0.59 4.90
C ASP A 163 20.06 0.88 5.25
N ALA A 164 18.84 1.38 5.06
CA ALA A 164 18.47 2.78 5.30
C ALA A 164 17.18 2.88 6.12
N GLU A 165 17.12 3.90 6.96
CA GLU A 165 15.90 4.32 7.62
C GLU A 165 14.97 4.98 6.60
N VAL A 166 13.72 4.51 6.51
CA VAL A 166 12.71 5.03 5.58
C VAL A 166 11.43 5.40 6.34
N PRO A 167 10.65 6.38 5.83
CA PRO A 167 9.36 6.69 6.46
C PRO A 167 8.40 5.50 6.34
N LEU A 168 7.61 5.23 7.37
CA LEU A 168 6.59 4.16 7.31
C LEU A 168 5.50 4.45 6.27
N LYS A 169 5.30 5.73 5.96
CA LYS A 169 4.24 6.18 5.06
C LYS A 169 4.64 5.96 3.60
N LEU A 170 3.84 5.17 2.90
CA LEU A 170 3.83 5.08 1.45
C LEU A 170 2.77 6.06 0.93
N ARG A 171 3.16 7.09 0.18
CA ARG A 171 2.21 8.10 -0.36
C ARG A 171 1.31 7.51 -1.44
N THR A 172 0.13 8.07 -1.64
CA THR A 172 -0.77 7.67 -2.74
C THR A 172 -0.08 7.77 -4.10
N GLY A 173 -0.22 6.74 -4.93
CA GLY A 173 0.42 6.68 -6.25
C GLY A 173 1.96 6.59 -6.20
N SER A 174 2.52 6.18 -5.07
CA SER A 174 3.94 5.82 -4.97
C SER A 174 4.13 4.31 -4.80
N TYR A 175 5.38 3.86 -4.94
CA TYR A 175 5.74 2.46 -4.81
C TYR A 175 7.04 2.25 -4.04
N GLY A 176 7.21 1.04 -3.53
CA GLY A 176 8.47 0.49 -3.04
C GLY A 176 8.84 -0.77 -3.80
N ILE A 177 10.10 -1.17 -3.71
CA ILE A 177 10.62 -2.40 -4.33
C ILE A 177 11.33 -3.22 -3.26
N ILE A 178 10.95 -4.50 -3.17
CA ILE A 178 11.61 -5.50 -2.35
C ILE A 178 12.34 -6.45 -3.28
N GLU A 179 13.63 -6.64 -3.10
CA GLU A 179 14.43 -7.63 -3.81
C GLU A 179 14.46 -8.96 -3.05
N LEU A 180 14.25 -10.06 -3.78
CA LEU A 180 14.12 -11.41 -3.20
C LEU A 180 15.48 -12.14 -3.20
N HIS A 181 16.42 -11.71 -2.35
CA HIS A 181 17.73 -12.32 -2.22
C HIS A 181 17.66 -13.75 -1.64
N PRO A 182 18.64 -14.61 -1.93
CA PRO A 182 18.76 -15.92 -1.28
C PRO A 182 18.84 -15.84 0.25
N SER A 183 19.45 -14.78 0.79
CA SER A 183 19.56 -14.50 2.21
C SER A 183 18.30 -13.98 2.86
N GLY A 184 17.30 -13.57 2.08
CA GLY A 184 16.02 -12.99 2.53
C GLY A 184 15.60 -11.77 1.74
N PRO A 185 14.36 -11.31 1.91
CA PRO A 185 13.84 -10.12 1.23
C PRO A 185 14.52 -8.86 1.77
N GLN A 186 14.93 -7.96 0.87
CA GLN A 186 15.60 -6.70 1.18
C GLN A 186 14.88 -5.53 0.54
N LEU A 187 14.71 -4.45 1.29
CA LEU A 187 14.18 -3.20 0.76
C LEU A 187 15.21 -2.53 -0.15
N ALA A 188 14.85 -2.36 -1.43
CA ALA A 188 15.68 -1.65 -2.40
C ALA A 188 15.35 -0.16 -2.46
N VAL A 189 14.06 0.18 -2.56
CA VAL A 189 13.55 1.57 -2.56
C VAL A 189 12.18 1.63 -1.90
N TRP A 190 11.85 2.82 -1.36
CA TRP A 190 10.55 3.07 -0.75
C TRP A 190 10.03 4.46 -1.07
N ASP A 191 8.72 4.56 -1.21
CA ASP A 191 7.99 5.80 -1.45
C ASP A 191 8.43 6.60 -2.69
N ILE A 192 8.77 5.90 -3.76
CA ILE A 192 9.08 6.52 -5.06
C ILE A 192 7.77 6.91 -5.75
N ARG A 193 7.64 8.18 -6.11
CA ARG A 193 6.50 8.69 -6.87
C ARG A 193 6.97 9.03 -8.29
N PRO A 194 6.37 8.41 -9.34
CA PRO A 194 6.67 8.79 -10.71
C PRO A 194 6.34 10.27 -10.96
N GLU A 195 7.21 10.96 -11.68
CA GLU A 195 7.00 12.34 -12.08
C GLU A 195 5.79 12.49 -13.04
N PRO A 196 5.19 13.69 -13.09
CA PRO A 196 4.06 13.99 -13.98
C PRO A 196 4.37 13.80 -15.46
#